data_2ea027186372f9acde12e8c1a5842bce
#
_entry.id   2ea027186372f9acde12e8c1a5842bce
#
_cell.length_a   1.000
_cell.length_b   1.000
_cell.length_c   1.000
_cell.angle_alpha   90.00
_cell.angle_beta   90.00
_cell.angle_gamma   90.00
#
_symmetry.space_group_name_H-M   'P 1'
#
loop_
_entity.id
_entity.type
_entity.pdbx_description
1 polymer ?
#
loop_
_entity_poly.entity_id
_entity_poly.type
_entity_poly.pdbx_seq_one_letter_code
_entity_poly.pdbx_strand_id
1 'polypeptide(L)'
;MDHQFSQSWLRLATISIASAGAALLGLASGADARVTEIDITTPPNTAAFGGASFAAGQYQMINGTVKGEVDPGDPLNAVIVDIGLAPRNAHGTVEYSTDFQLLVPMDLKRGNNRLLYEITNRGSTNALTILNSGKTANTKTAAPDAGNGFLMNLGYALLESGWDITVGQTDPGFGVTVPVATKGGKPITGVALEEFDIDVTSSPPSTEPLSYAAATADKSQASLSVRANFADPPITLPPTAWDYTDTSLTAIKLNPTGTNFGDPGVFGPSGLYEFTYTAVNPKLAGLGFAVLRDLATFFREAKTDDNGKPNPLAGNVKFIYTFCSSQPCRTMNDFVLLGFNQAEHAKHRGHDADRRDDGRNAGQRVAIDGVLNWKAGASGIYMNYRFAQPTRTHRQHIARWYPEVQFPFADGMLHDSVTHQTDGRLDACRRSDTCPKIFQANSANEYWAKAGSLLTTDTQGHDLDLDRTPPMCGITCSRASRMVRDPPRL
;
A
#
# COMPACT_ATOMS: atom_id res chain seq x y z
N MET A 1 -58.34 -26.22 -51.07
CA MET A 1 -58.91 -25.08 -51.85
C MET A 1 -57.94 -23.99 -51.64
N ASP A 2 -56.84 -23.90 -52.45
CA ASP A 2 -56.78 -23.21 -53.72
C ASP A 2 -56.94 -21.70 -53.58
N HIS A 3 -56.04 -20.86 -53.90
CA HIS A 3 -55.21 -20.43 -54.99
C HIS A 3 -54.33 -19.29 -54.52
N GLN A 4 -53.09 -19.21 -54.74
CA GLN A 4 -52.26 -18.93 -55.93
C GLN A 4 -52.36 -17.51 -56.49
N PHE A 5 -51.16 -16.94 -56.69
CA PHE A 5 -50.68 -15.95 -57.64
C PHE A 5 -51.07 -14.47 -57.39
N SER A 6 -50.21 -13.48 -57.59
CA SER A 6 -49.19 -13.30 -58.65
C SER A 6 -48.24 -12.12 -58.30
N GLN A 7 -47.07 -12.20 -58.89
CA GLN A 7 -46.04 -11.20 -59.07
C GLN A 7 -46.52 -9.94 -59.84
N SER A 8 -45.93 -8.77 -59.63
CA SER A 8 -45.03 -8.19 -60.62
C SER A 8 -44.77 -6.68 -60.48
N TRP A 9 -43.51 -6.37 -60.69
CA TRP A 9 -42.88 -5.24 -61.41
C TRP A 9 -42.67 -3.91 -60.69
N LEU A 10 -41.44 -3.63 -60.27
CA LEU A 10 -40.45 -2.68 -60.86
C LEU A 10 -40.85 -1.22 -61.07
N ARG A 11 -40.21 -0.30 -60.41
CA ARG A 11 -39.23 0.61 -61.03
C ARG A 11 -38.57 1.51 -59.96
N LEU A 12 -37.25 1.51 -60.01
CA LEU A 12 -36.26 2.52 -59.70
C LEU A 12 -36.73 3.97 -59.51
N ALA A 13 -36.30 4.56 -58.38
CA ALA A 13 -35.86 5.95 -58.37
C ALA A 13 -34.73 6.07 -57.32
N THR A 14 -33.50 6.17 -57.79
CA THR A 14 -32.32 6.63 -57.12
C THR A 14 -32.48 8.08 -56.66
N ILE A 15 -32.42 8.33 -55.36
CA ILE A 15 -32.08 9.65 -54.86
C ILE A 15 -30.98 9.44 -53.82
N SER A 16 -29.79 9.79 -54.21
CA SER A 16 -28.62 9.92 -53.36
C SER A 16 -28.82 11.16 -52.48
N ILE A 17 -28.92 10.95 -51.16
CA ILE A 17 -28.65 12.01 -50.20
C ILE A 17 -27.54 11.45 -49.27
N ALA A 18 -26.34 11.90 -49.58
CA ALA A 18 -25.21 11.79 -48.69
C ALA A 18 -25.44 12.73 -47.50
N SER A 19 -25.87 12.21 -46.38
CA SER A 19 -25.73 12.85 -45.08
C SER A 19 -24.66 12.14 -44.29
N ALA A 20 -23.50 12.77 -44.28
CA ALA A 20 -22.40 12.45 -43.41
C ALA A 20 -22.82 12.61 -41.93
N GLY A 21 -23.39 11.57 -41.37
CA GLY A 21 -23.47 11.39 -39.93
C GLY A 21 -22.19 10.69 -39.45
N ALA A 22 -21.13 11.45 -39.23
CA ALA A 22 -20.02 10.97 -38.45
C ALA A 22 -20.52 10.72 -37.04
N ALA A 23 -21.00 9.50 -36.79
CA ALA A 23 -21.09 8.98 -35.44
C ALA A 23 -19.65 8.91 -34.94
N LEU A 24 -19.24 9.91 -34.17
CA LEU A 24 -18.16 9.78 -33.22
C LEU A 24 -18.60 8.70 -32.20
N LEU A 25 -18.45 7.45 -32.57
CA LEU A 25 -18.17 6.40 -31.60
C LEU A 25 -16.82 6.78 -30.99
N GLY A 26 -16.88 7.61 -29.96
CA GLY A 26 -15.76 7.71 -29.04
C GLY A 26 -15.47 6.29 -28.58
N LEU A 27 -14.46 5.67 -29.17
CA LEU A 27 -13.76 4.58 -28.57
C LEU A 27 -13.30 5.13 -27.24
N ALA A 28 -14.06 4.87 -26.18
CA ALA A 28 -13.52 4.95 -24.85
C ALA A 28 -12.30 4.01 -24.86
N SER A 29 -11.12 4.57 -25.13
CA SER A 29 -9.87 3.89 -24.89
C SER A 29 -9.90 3.57 -23.41
N GLY A 30 -10.02 2.29 -23.05
CA GLY A 30 -9.85 1.87 -21.68
C GLY A 30 -8.58 2.56 -21.18
N ALA A 31 -8.71 3.37 -20.14
CA ALA A 31 -7.59 4.06 -19.55
C ALA A 31 -6.83 3.03 -18.72
N ASP A 32 -5.58 2.84 -19.03
CA ASP A 32 -4.71 1.96 -18.24
C ASP A 32 -4.32 2.67 -16.94
N ALA A 33 -4.25 1.95 -15.83
CA ALA A 33 -3.65 2.48 -14.61
C ALA A 33 -2.17 2.75 -14.88
N ARG A 34 -1.76 3.99 -14.68
CA ARG A 34 -0.43 4.43 -15.06
C ARG A 34 -0.02 5.72 -14.37
N VAL A 35 1.28 5.93 -14.35
CA VAL A 35 1.86 7.24 -14.09
C VAL A 35 1.59 8.14 -15.31
N THR A 36 0.95 9.26 -15.07
CA THR A 36 0.61 10.26 -16.12
C THR A 36 1.57 11.43 -16.14
N GLU A 37 2.16 11.78 -15.00
CA GLU A 37 3.07 12.90 -14.87
C GLU A 37 4.14 12.61 -13.81
N ILE A 38 5.39 12.93 -14.14
CA ILE A 38 6.50 12.98 -13.19
C ILE A 38 7.00 14.42 -13.08
N ASP A 39 7.01 14.98 -11.89
CA ASP A 39 7.52 16.32 -11.64
C ASP A 39 8.74 16.25 -10.71
N ILE A 40 9.92 16.54 -11.26
CA ILE A 40 11.20 16.47 -10.56
C ILE A 40 11.51 17.84 -9.98
N THR A 41 11.61 17.94 -8.66
CA THR A 41 11.88 19.18 -7.93
C THR A 41 13.36 19.40 -7.67
N THR A 42 14.15 18.32 -7.65
CA THR A 42 15.59 18.39 -7.39
C THR A 42 16.35 18.89 -8.62
N PRO A 43 17.31 19.82 -8.47
CA PRO A 43 18.19 20.20 -9.58
C PRO A 43 18.94 19.00 -10.19
N PRO A 44 19.20 19.00 -11.50
CA PRO A 44 19.96 17.94 -12.14
C PRO A 44 21.32 17.71 -11.47
N ASN A 45 21.72 16.43 -11.38
CA ASN A 45 22.99 15.99 -10.80
C ASN A 45 23.21 16.41 -9.32
N THR A 46 22.13 16.57 -8.55
CA THR A 46 22.25 16.80 -7.11
C THR A 46 22.91 15.59 -6.44
N ALA A 47 24.13 15.79 -5.94
CA ALA A 47 24.91 14.73 -5.33
C ALA A 47 24.23 14.22 -4.04
N ALA A 48 24.02 12.90 -3.97
CA ALA A 48 23.66 12.22 -2.74
C ALA A 48 24.91 11.99 -1.87
N PHE A 49 24.72 11.77 -0.58
CA PHE A 49 25.77 11.38 0.37
C PHE A 49 26.98 12.32 0.40
N GLY A 50 26.76 13.63 0.21
CA GLY A 50 27.85 14.62 0.16
C GLY A 50 28.84 14.39 -0.98
N GLY A 51 28.45 13.69 -2.04
CA GLY A 51 29.32 13.36 -3.17
C GLY A 51 30.26 12.18 -2.92
N ALA A 52 29.99 11.35 -1.90
CA ALA A 52 30.77 10.13 -1.66
C ALA A 52 30.80 9.21 -2.89
N SER A 53 31.95 8.57 -3.10
CA SER A 53 32.16 7.66 -4.25
C SER A 53 32.14 6.21 -3.77
N PHE A 54 31.44 5.36 -4.53
CA PHE A 54 31.28 3.92 -4.29
C PHE A 54 31.86 3.13 -5.48
N ALA A 55 31.83 1.79 -5.40
CA ALA A 55 32.29 0.97 -6.54
C ALA A 55 31.49 1.25 -7.82
N ALA A 56 30.21 1.61 -7.72
CA ALA A 56 29.40 2.06 -8.86
C ALA A 56 29.52 3.58 -9.16
N GLY A 57 30.43 4.29 -8.50
CA GLY A 57 30.65 5.73 -8.66
C GLY A 57 29.85 6.58 -7.68
N GLN A 58 29.74 7.85 -7.99
CA GLN A 58 28.91 8.78 -7.20
C GLN A 58 27.43 8.55 -7.52
N TYR A 59 26.57 8.89 -6.56
CA TYR A 59 25.14 8.82 -6.68
C TYR A 59 24.52 10.22 -6.73
N GLN A 60 23.44 10.35 -7.48
CA GLN A 60 22.57 11.52 -7.44
C GLN A 60 21.25 11.17 -6.75
N MET A 61 20.65 12.19 -6.15
CA MET A 61 19.33 12.13 -5.56
C MET A 61 18.36 12.91 -6.44
N ILE A 62 17.22 12.30 -6.73
CA ILE A 62 16.15 12.86 -7.55
C ILE A 62 14.86 12.79 -6.72
N ASN A 63 14.38 13.95 -6.28
CA ASN A 63 13.10 14.07 -5.59
C ASN A 63 12.03 14.64 -6.51
N GLY A 64 10.79 14.35 -6.20
CA GLY A 64 9.68 14.92 -6.91
C GLY A 64 8.34 14.33 -6.51
N THR A 65 7.36 14.61 -7.34
CA THR A 65 6.01 14.05 -7.24
C THR A 65 5.64 13.30 -8.51
N VAL A 66 4.78 12.31 -8.34
CA VAL A 66 4.18 11.55 -9.43
C VAL A 66 2.68 11.70 -9.33
N LYS A 67 2.02 11.94 -10.47
CA LYS A 67 0.58 11.77 -10.63
C LYS A 67 0.32 10.51 -11.42
N GLY A 68 -0.76 9.83 -11.07
CA GLY A 68 -1.22 8.65 -11.80
C GLY A 68 -2.72 8.54 -11.78
N GLU A 69 -3.21 7.62 -12.57
CA GLU A 69 -4.63 7.36 -12.69
C GLU A 69 -4.92 5.86 -12.77
N VAL A 70 -6.08 5.47 -12.27
CA VAL A 70 -6.56 4.09 -12.21
C VAL A 70 -7.90 3.98 -12.89
N ASP A 71 -8.08 3.00 -13.78
CA ASP A 71 -9.39 2.71 -14.37
C ASP A 71 -10.26 1.95 -13.36
N PRO A 72 -11.35 2.54 -12.86
CA PRO A 72 -12.25 1.86 -11.94
C PRO A 72 -13.11 0.78 -12.61
N GLY A 73 -13.10 0.69 -13.93
CA GLY A 73 -13.75 -0.35 -14.72
C GLY A 73 -12.88 -1.60 -14.92
N ASP A 74 -11.57 -1.50 -14.65
CA ASP A 74 -10.68 -2.66 -14.74
C ASP A 74 -10.93 -3.63 -13.58
N PRO A 75 -11.16 -4.94 -13.86
CA PRO A 75 -11.34 -5.96 -12.82
C PRO A 75 -10.19 -6.04 -11.81
N LEU A 76 -8.96 -5.70 -12.19
CA LEU A 76 -7.80 -5.68 -11.29
C LEU A 76 -7.92 -4.60 -10.20
N ASN A 77 -8.67 -3.53 -10.47
CA ASN A 77 -8.91 -2.44 -9.54
C ASN A 77 -10.20 -2.59 -8.74
N ALA A 78 -11.06 -3.55 -9.10
CA ALA A 78 -12.34 -3.80 -8.41
C ALA A 78 -12.16 -4.17 -6.93
N VAL A 79 -10.98 -4.64 -6.54
CA VAL A 79 -10.62 -4.93 -5.15
C VAL A 79 -10.43 -3.67 -4.30
N ILE A 80 -10.24 -2.49 -4.91
CA ILE A 80 -10.09 -1.21 -4.17
C ILE A 80 -11.46 -0.80 -3.65
N VAL A 81 -11.60 -0.77 -2.33
CA VAL A 81 -12.87 -0.41 -1.68
C VAL A 81 -13.29 1.00 -2.09
N ASP A 82 -14.57 1.13 -2.50
CA ASP A 82 -15.19 2.37 -2.93
C ASP A 82 -14.62 3.00 -4.22
N ILE A 83 -13.82 2.29 -5.01
CA ILE A 83 -13.27 2.81 -6.27
C ILE A 83 -14.36 3.35 -7.21
N GLY A 84 -15.52 2.69 -7.24
CA GLY A 84 -16.69 3.12 -8.02
C GLY A 84 -17.37 4.39 -7.50
N LEU A 85 -17.06 4.84 -6.29
CA LEU A 85 -17.60 6.04 -5.63
C LEU A 85 -16.60 7.21 -5.64
N ALA A 86 -15.42 7.02 -6.22
CA ALA A 86 -14.42 8.05 -6.37
C ALA A 86 -14.82 9.08 -7.43
N PRO A 87 -14.43 10.35 -7.28
CA PRO A 87 -14.50 11.32 -8.35
C PRO A 87 -13.64 10.86 -9.54
N ARG A 88 -14.09 11.17 -10.74
CA ARG A 88 -13.42 10.79 -11.99
C ARG A 88 -12.96 12.02 -12.75
N ASN A 89 -11.81 11.92 -13.37
CA ASN A 89 -11.31 12.94 -14.29
C ASN A 89 -12.04 12.88 -15.66
N ALA A 90 -11.60 13.70 -16.59
CA ALA A 90 -12.20 13.75 -17.94
C ALA A 90 -12.05 12.44 -18.73
N HIS A 91 -11.12 11.58 -18.37
CA HIS A 91 -10.91 10.27 -18.98
C HIS A 91 -11.78 9.17 -18.33
N GLY A 92 -12.51 9.50 -17.25
CA GLY A 92 -13.30 8.54 -16.49
C GLY A 92 -12.49 7.75 -15.46
N THR A 93 -11.24 8.12 -15.22
CA THR A 93 -10.31 7.47 -14.30
C THR A 93 -10.25 8.17 -12.94
N VAL A 94 -9.69 7.49 -11.96
CA VAL A 94 -9.48 7.98 -10.59
C VAL A 94 -8.02 8.36 -10.42
N GLU A 95 -7.77 9.61 -10.02
CA GLU A 95 -6.42 10.17 -9.91
C GLU A 95 -5.84 9.98 -8.50
N TYR A 96 -4.53 9.89 -8.44
CA TYR A 96 -3.72 9.97 -7.22
C TYR A 96 -2.45 10.78 -7.45
N SER A 97 -1.80 11.19 -6.36
CA SER A 97 -0.48 11.80 -6.40
C SER A 97 0.36 11.30 -5.24
N THR A 98 1.67 11.14 -5.46
CA THR A 98 2.60 10.67 -4.43
C THR A 98 3.96 11.33 -4.55
N ASP A 99 4.63 11.53 -3.41
CA ASP A 99 6.03 11.93 -3.37
C ASP A 99 6.92 10.73 -3.71
N PHE A 100 8.06 10.99 -4.33
CA PHE A 100 9.08 9.97 -4.55
C PHE A 100 10.50 10.54 -4.38
N GLN A 101 11.42 9.65 -4.09
CA GLN A 101 12.87 9.88 -4.12
C GLN A 101 13.55 8.72 -4.83
N LEU A 102 14.48 9.05 -5.73
CA LEU A 102 15.39 8.10 -6.36
C LEU A 102 16.82 8.39 -5.97
N LEU A 103 17.56 7.35 -5.62
CA LEU A 103 19.02 7.37 -5.53
C LEU A 103 19.56 6.48 -6.66
N VAL A 104 20.32 7.07 -7.55
CA VAL A 104 20.84 6.37 -8.75
C VAL A 104 22.31 6.70 -8.97
N PRO A 105 23.12 5.78 -9.53
CA PRO A 105 24.45 6.12 -10.01
C PRO A 105 24.40 7.30 -10.98
N MET A 106 25.28 8.28 -10.86
CA MET A 106 25.37 9.40 -11.83
C MET A 106 25.61 8.89 -13.26
N ASP A 107 26.41 7.83 -13.41
CA ASP A 107 26.51 7.07 -14.63
C ASP A 107 25.70 5.78 -14.52
N LEU A 108 24.49 5.77 -15.10
CA LEU A 108 23.58 4.63 -15.04
C LEU A 108 24.18 3.33 -15.63
N LYS A 109 25.19 3.42 -16.52
CA LYS A 109 25.88 2.24 -17.07
C LYS A 109 26.68 1.48 -16.00
N ARG A 110 27.01 2.12 -14.88
CA ARG A 110 27.67 1.49 -13.74
C ARG A 110 26.68 0.85 -12.75
N GLY A 111 25.40 1.05 -12.97
CA GLY A 111 24.34 0.38 -12.23
C GLY A 111 24.20 -1.11 -12.60
N ASN A 112 23.59 -1.88 -11.73
CA ASN A 112 23.38 -3.32 -11.91
C ASN A 112 22.03 -3.67 -12.55
N ASN A 113 21.29 -2.69 -13.06
CA ASN A 113 19.93 -2.80 -13.63
C ASN A 113 18.90 -3.36 -12.62
N ARG A 114 19.12 -3.15 -11.33
CA ARG A 114 18.18 -3.53 -10.27
C ARG A 114 17.70 -2.29 -9.52
N LEU A 115 16.40 -2.21 -9.33
CA LEU A 115 15.74 -1.21 -8.50
C LEU A 115 15.36 -1.86 -7.18
N LEU A 116 15.85 -1.34 -6.06
CA LEU A 116 15.33 -1.64 -4.75
C LEU A 116 14.26 -0.59 -4.42
N TYR A 117 13.02 -1.02 -4.31
CA TYR A 117 11.91 -0.15 -3.96
C TYR A 117 11.61 -0.29 -2.47
N GLU A 118 12.01 0.67 -1.68
CA GLU A 118 11.66 0.72 -0.27
C GLU A 118 10.22 1.18 -0.08
N ILE A 119 9.43 0.35 0.59
CA ILE A 119 8.08 0.71 1.02
C ILE A 119 8.22 1.38 2.38
N THR A 120 8.03 2.69 2.40
CA THR A 120 8.33 3.55 3.55
C THR A 120 7.42 3.26 4.74
N ASN A 121 7.95 3.37 5.96
CA ASN A 121 7.16 3.20 7.18
C ASN A 121 6.62 4.56 7.63
N ARG A 122 5.38 4.88 7.22
CA ARG A 122 4.74 6.18 7.49
C ARG A 122 5.61 7.36 7.12
N GLY A 123 6.12 7.34 5.89
CA GLY A 123 7.01 8.39 5.40
C GLY A 123 8.46 8.30 5.91
N SER A 124 8.82 7.27 6.69
CA SER A 124 10.20 7.06 7.16
C SER A 124 10.89 5.94 6.39
N THR A 125 12.17 6.12 6.10
CA THR A 125 13.00 5.17 5.35
C THR A 125 13.90 4.37 6.28
N ASN A 126 14.12 3.10 5.99
CA ASN A 126 14.89 2.16 6.82
C ASN A 126 15.87 1.28 6.03
N ALA A 127 15.79 1.26 4.68
CA ALA A 127 16.61 0.38 3.87
C ALA A 127 18.12 0.61 4.10
N LEU A 128 18.55 1.86 4.09
CA LEU A 128 19.97 2.19 4.33
C LEU A 128 20.41 1.86 5.77
N THR A 129 19.53 2.04 6.74
CA THR A 129 19.84 1.67 8.14
C THR A 129 20.03 0.16 8.29
N ILE A 130 19.14 -0.63 7.69
CA ILE A 130 19.12 -2.08 7.89
C ILE A 130 20.13 -2.79 6.97
N LEU A 131 20.20 -2.39 5.71
CA LEU A 131 21.04 -3.08 4.72
C LEU A 131 22.47 -2.52 4.64
N ASN A 132 22.63 -1.21 4.90
CA ASN A 132 23.92 -0.53 4.79
C ASN A 132 24.52 -0.14 6.15
N SER A 133 23.83 -0.37 7.27
CA SER A 133 24.22 0.19 8.58
C SER A 133 24.37 1.71 8.55
N GLY A 134 23.58 2.38 7.70
CA GLY A 134 23.52 3.82 7.54
C GLY A 134 22.62 4.48 8.57
N LYS A 135 22.37 5.76 8.40
CA LYS A 135 21.44 6.52 9.23
C LYS A 135 20.03 6.48 8.65
N THR A 136 19.03 6.52 9.52
CA THR A 136 17.65 6.78 9.11
C THR A 136 17.52 8.26 8.78
N ALA A 137 17.49 8.57 7.49
CA ALA A 137 17.32 9.94 7.01
C ALA A 137 16.62 9.95 5.66
N ASN A 138 15.58 10.76 5.53
CA ASN A 138 14.91 10.93 4.24
C ASN A 138 15.74 11.79 3.28
N THR A 139 16.60 12.66 3.79
CA THR A 139 17.35 13.64 2.97
C THR A 139 18.58 13.05 2.27
N LYS A 140 19.25 12.05 2.86
CA LYS A 140 20.42 11.35 2.31
C LYS A 140 21.51 12.25 1.71
N THR A 141 21.73 13.40 2.36
CA THR A 141 22.65 14.44 1.86
C THR A 141 24.06 14.33 2.43
N ALA A 142 24.26 13.62 3.54
CA ALA A 142 25.54 13.48 4.21
C ALA A 142 26.17 12.10 3.97
N ALA A 143 27.51 12.06 3.88
CA ALA A 143 28.25 10.80 3.66
C ALA A 143 27.90 9.68 4.67
N PRO A 144 27.69 9.94 5.98
CA PRO A 144 27.30 8.91 6.93
C PRO A 144 25.93 8.26 6.66
N ASP A 145 25.06 8.89 5.87
CA ASP A 145 23.74 8.35 5.54
C ASP A 145 23.86 7.10 4.68
N ALA A 146 24.94 6.97 3.89
CA ALA A 146 25.22 5.79 3.08
C ALA A 146 25.66 4.56 3.90
N GLY A 147 26.05 4.75 5.17
CA GLY A 147 26.61 3.69 6.00
C GLY A 147 27.87 3.05 5.36
N ASN A 148 27.90 1.72 5.25
CA ASN A 148 28.99 0.99 4.62
C ASN A 148 28.91 0.98 3.07
N GLY A 149 27.89 1.62 2.49
CA GLY A 149 27.70 1.73 1.05
C GLY A 149 27.34 0.41 0.34
N PHE A 150 26.87 -0.61 1.02
CA PHE A 150 26.62 -1.93 0.46
C PHE A 150 25.80 -1.90 -0.83
N LEU A 151 24.62 -1.27 -0.82
CA LEU A 151 23.75 -1.18 -2.00
C LEU A 151 24.40 -0.37 -3.13
N MET A 152 25.08 0.73 -2.77
CA MET A 152 25.76 1.62 -3.73
C MET A 152 26.99 0.94 -4.37
N ASN A 153 27.74 0.17 -3.59
CA ASN A 153 28.86 -0.61 -4.13
C ASN A 153 28.38 -1.69 -5.09
N LEU A 154 27.19 -2.25 -4.87
CA LEU A 154 26.57 -3.22 -5.79
C LEU A 154 25.87 -2.56 -7.00
N GLY A 155 25.76 -1.23 -7.05
CA GLY A 155 25.16 -0.50 -8.16
C GLY A 155 23.63 -0.52 -8.20
N TYR A 156 22.95 -0.71 -7.06
CA TYR A 156 21.48 -0.62 -7.01
C TYR A 156 21.00 0.81 -7.20
N ALA A 157 19.91 0.99 -7.94
CA ALA A 157 19.05 2.15 -7.78
C ALA A 157 18.11 1.91 -6.58
N LEU A 158 17.80 2.96 -5.82
CA LEU A 158 16.87 2.90 -4.69
C LEU A 158 15.71 3.86 -4.96
N LEU A 159 14.48 3.36 -4.90
CA LEU A 159 13.24 4.13 -4.99
C LEU A 159 12.55 4.13 -3.63
N GLU A 160 12.03 5.26 -3.23
CA GLU A 160 11.17 5.44 -2.06
C GLU A 160 9.96 6.28 -2.49
N SER A 161 8.76 5.94 -2.00
CA SER A 161 7.55 6.73 -2.29
C SER A 161 6.53 6.67 -1.16
N GLY A 162 5.55 7.58 -1.25
CA GLY A 162 4.36 7.55 -0.41
C GLY A 162 3.38 6.45 -0.86
N TRP A 163 2.64 5.91 0.10
CA TRP A 163 1.55 4.94 -0.13
C TRP A 163 0.49 5.02 1.00
N ASP A 164 0.89 5.50 2.18
CA ASP A 164 0.06 5.57 3.38
C ASP A 164 -0.71 6.89 3.40
N ILE A 165 -2.03 6.81 3.35
CA ILE A 165 -2.95 7.97 3.32
C ILE A 165 -2.94 8.81 4.58
N THR A 166 -2.33 8.32 5.67
CA THR A 166 -2.18 9.08 6.92
C THR A 166 -0.96 9.99 6.90
N VAL A 167 -0.10 9.86 5.88
CA VAL A 167 1.08 10.70 5.67
C VAL A 167 0.76 11.78 4.64
N GLY A 168 0.91 13.04 5.03
CA GLY A 168 0.78 14.16 4.10
C GLY A 168 1.96 14.27 3.14
N GLN A 169 1.71 14.76 1.92
CA GLN A 169 2.77 15.05 0.96
C GLN A 169 3.58 16.27 1.44
N THR A 170 4.85 16.04 1.70
CA THR A 170 5.84 17.08 2.05
C THR A 170 7.18 16.62 1.49
N ASP A 171 7.93 17.47 0.84
CA ASP A 171 9.22 17.11 0.24
C ASP A 171 10.37 17.21 1.28
N PRO A 172 11.03 16.11 1.67
CA PRO A 172 10.78 14.70 1.40
C PRO A 172 9.94 14.05 2.52
N GLY A 173 8.64 13.86 2.31
CA GLY A 173 7.73 13.31 3.31
C GLY A 173 7.15 11.93 2.95
N PHE A 174 7.27 11.51 1.69
CA PHE A 174 6.70 10.27 1.15
C PHE A 174 5.22 10.10 1.48
N GLY A 175 4.46 11.17 1.29
CA GLY A 175 3.02 11.17 1.41
C GLY A 175 2.30 10.77 0.12
N VAL A 176 1.03 10.45 0.25
CA VAL A 176 0.13 10.16 -0.87
C VAL A 176 -1.16 10.95 -0.73
N THR A 177 -1.63 11.51 -1.83
CA THR A 177 -2.94 12.13 -1.95
C THR A 177 -3.84 11.23 -2.78
N VAL A 178 -4.97 10.84 -2.18
CA VAL A 178 -6.01 10.05 -2.82
C VAL A 178 -7.36 10.76 -2.68
N PRO A 179 -8.30 10.52 -3.60
CA PRO A 179 -9.61 11.15 -3.52
C PRO A 179 -10.46 10.61 -2.36
N VAL A 180 -11.49 11.37 -2.04
CA VAL A 180 -12.54 11.02 -1.09
C VAL A 180 -13.72 10.42 -1.86
N ALA A 181 -14.24 9.29 -1.40
CA ALA A 181 -15.44 8.70 -1.97
C ALA A 181 -16.69 9.52 -1.58
N THR A 182 -17.64 9.62 -2.53
CA THR A 182 -18.92 10.27 -2.32
C THR A 182 -20.06 9.42 -2.85
N LYS A 183 -21.25 9.54 -2.29
CA LYS A 183 -22.45 8.86 -2.78
C LYS A 183 -23.45 9.88 -3.34
N GLY A 184 -23.57 9.92 -4.65
CA GLY A 184 -24.41 10.92 -5.31
C GLY A 184 -24.00 12.36 -5.00
N GLY A 185 -22.69 12.64 -4.93
CA GLY A 185 -22.11 13.94 -4.59
C GLY A 185 -22.21 14.35 -3.13
N LYS A 186 -22.71 13.44 -2.25
CA LYS A 186 -22.85 13.69 -0.81
C LYS A 186 -21.73 12.98 -0.04
N PRO A 187 -21.26 13.55 1.08
CA PRO A 187 -20.33 12.90 1.99
C PRO A 187 -20.86 11.53 2.45
N ILE A 188 -19.95 10.57 2.57
CA ILE A 188 -20.23 9.28 3.16
C ILE A 188 -19.82 9.32 4.63
N THR A 189 -20.68 8.83 5.51
CA THR A 189 -20.39 8.66 6.92
C THR A 189 -20.40 7.19 7.30
N GLY A 190 -19.70 6.84 8.37
CA GLY A 190 -19.67 5.49 8.90
C GLY A 190 -18.91 5.43 10.23
N VAL A 191 -19.04 4.30 10.91
CA VAL A 191 -18.34 4.09 12.17
C VAL A 191 -16.85 3.87 11.93
N ALA A 192 -16.01 4.61 12.65
CA ALA A 192 -14.58 4.41 12.75
C ALA A 192 -14.18 4.11 14.19
N LEU A 193 -13.10 3.35 14.35
CA LEU A 193 -12.50 3.02 15.64
C LEU A 193 -11.02 3.41 15.59
N GLU A 194 -10.60 4.23 16.54
CA GLU A 194 -9.19 4.51 16.80
C GLU A 194 -8.75 3.77 18.06
N GLU A 195 -7.52 3.29 18.06
CA GLU A 195 -6.90 2.70 19.23
C GLU A 195 -5.64 3.48 19.58
N PHE A 196 -5.53 3.92 20.81
CA PHE A 196 -4.40 4.67 21.33
C PHE A 196 -3.72 3.86 22.43
N ASP A 197 -2.49 3.43 22.18
CA ASP A 197 -1.63 2.81 23.19
C ASP A 197 -0.89 3.93 23.92
N ILE A 198 -1.37 4.28 25.11
CA ILE A 198 -0.73 5.31 25.92
C ILE A 198 0.12 4.63 26.98
N ASP A 199 1.43 4.75 26.81
CA ASP A 199 2.44 4.25 27.75
C ASP A 199 3.22 5.45 28.28
N VAL A 200 2.59 6.24 29.12
CA VAL A 200 3.19 7.43 29.72
C VAL A 200 3.33 7.29 31.22
N THR A 201 4.52 7.56 31.70
CA THR A 201 4.80 7.76 33.11
C THR A 201 4.61 9.21 33.55
N SER A 202 4.30 10.10 32.62
CA SER A 202 4.11 11.53 32.82
C SER A 202 2.69 11.94 32.46
N SER A 203 2.15 12.89 33.21
CA SER A 203 0.76 13.36 33.16
C SER A 203 0.28 13.75 31.76
N PRO A 204 -0.91 13.27 31.36
CA PRO A 204 -1.68 13.85 30.25
C PRO A 204 -2.00 15.33 30.55
N PRO A 205 -2.49 16.12 29.57
CA PRO A 205 -3.34 15.68 28.48
C PRO A 205 -2.55 15.29 27.22
N SER A 206 -2.94 14.21 26.53
CA SER A 206 -2.45 13.88 25.21
C SER A 206 -3.44 14.28 24.13
N THR A 207 -2.94 14.66 22.99
CA THR A 207 -3.73 14.89 21.78
C THR A 207 -3.52 13.73 20.83
N GLU A 208 -4.61 13.06 20.48
CA GLU A 208 -4.60 11.88 19.65
C GLU A 208 -5.25 12.19 18.30
N PRO A 209 -4.52 12.02 17.19
CA PRO A 209 -5.07 12.27 15.87
C PRO A 209 -6.06 11.18 15.47
N LEU A 210 -7.12 11.59 14.77
CA LEU A 210 -8.08 10.68 14.14
C LEU A 210 -7.67 10.41 12.69
N SER A 211 -7.86 9.20 12.22
CA SER A 211 -7.60 8.83 10.82
C SER A 211 -8.54 9.53 9.85
N TYR A 212 -9.74 9.85 10.32
CA TYR A 212 -10.78 10.60 9.59
C TYR A 212 -11.37 11.66 10.48
N ALA A 213 -11.83 12.76 9.89
CA ALA A 213 -12.59 13.74 10.65
C ALA A 213 -13.88 13.11 11.20
N ALA A 214 -14.28 13.47 12.41
CA ALA A 214 -15.60 13.14 12.89
C ALA A 214 -16.67 13.91 12.10
N ALA A 215 -17.82 13.26 11.87
CA ALA A 215 -18.92 13.84 11.12
C ALA A 215 -19.65 14.95 11.91
N THR A 216 -19.49 14.98 13.22
CA THR A 216 -20.14 15.92 14.13
C THR A 216 -19.35 16.08 15.42
N ALA A 217 -19.45 17.25 16.03
CA ALA A 217 -18.93 17.53 17.38
C ALA A 217 -19.82 16.98 18.50
N ASP A 218 -20.98 16.43 18.16
CA ASP A 218 -21.90 15.83 19.15
C ASP A 218 -21.28 14.58 19.75
N LYS A 219 -20.83 14.68 20.99
CA LYS A 219 -20.20 13.60 21.74
C LYS A 219 -21.10 12.39 21.98
N SER A 220 -22.42 12.53 21.84
CA SER A 220 -23.34 11.39 21.91
C SER A 220 -23.19 10.40 20.76
N GLN A 221 -22.51 10.83 19.66
CA GLN A 221 -22.18 10.02 18.48
C GLN A 221 -20.79 9.38 18.57
N ALA A 222 -20.14 9.48 19.75
CA ALA A 222 -18.82 8.91 19.97
C ALA A 222 -18.73 8.33 21.39
N SER A 223 -17.81 7.39 21.57
CA SER A 223 -17.51 6.83 22.88
C SER A 223 -16.01 6.57 23.02
N LEU A 224 -15.49 6.82 24.22
CA LEU A 224 -14.13 6.48 24.60
C LEU A 224 -14.17 5.40 25.68
N SER A 225 -13.40 4.35 25.52
CA SER A 225 -13.20 3.34 26.53
C SER A 225 -11.73 3.09 26.78
N VAL A 226 -11.41 2.48 27.91
CA VAL A 226 -10.03 2.14 28.30
C VAL A 226 -9.97 0.78 28.97
N ARG A 227 -8.86 0.09 28.79
CA ARG A 227 -8.53 -1.17 29.47
C ARG A 227 -7.02 -1.26 29.74
N ALA A 228 -6.60 -1.99 30.78
CA ALA A 228 -5.18 -2.20 31.07
C ALA A 228 -4.57 -3.24 30.13
N ASN A 229 -5.30 -4.32 29.84
CA ASN A 229 -4.86 -5.39 28.93
C ASN A 229 -5.99 -5.73 27.96
N PHE A 230 -5.65 -6.30 26.80
CA PHE A 230 -6.65 -6.70 25.80
C PHE A 230 -7.69 -7.71 26.32
N ALA A 231 -7.31 -8.56 27.24
CA ALA A 231 -8.22 -9.54 27.82
C ALA A 231 -9.19 -8.93 28.83
N ASP A 232 -8.94 -7.71 29.27
CA ASP A 232 -9.78 -7.04 30.27
C ASP A 232 -11.03 -6.46 29.61
N PRO A 233 -12.17 -6.44 30.28
CA PRO A 233 -13.35 -5.76 29.78
C PRO A 233 -13.07 -4.25 29.69
N PRO A 234 -13.49 -3.57 28.60
CA PRO A 234 -13.31 -2.13 28.48
C PRO A 234 -14.19 -1.38 29.47
N ILE A 235 -13.66 -0.31 30.04
CA ILE A 235 -14.42 0.63 30.87
C ILE A 235 -14.72 1.86 30.03
N THR A 236 -15.99 2.13 29.83
CA THR A 236 -16.44 3.34 29.12
C THR A 236 -16.21 4.57 30.00
N LEU A 237 -15.53 5.56 29.42
CA LEU A 237 -15.25 6.83 30.07
C LEU A 237 -16.38 7.84 29.83
N PRO A 238 -16.63 8.77 30.79
CA PRO A 238 -17.65 9.80 30.60
C PRO A 238 -17.25 10.78 29.49
N PRO A 239 -18.20 11.47 28.84
CA PRO A 239 -17.89 12.44 27.77
C PRO A 239 -17.00 13.62 28.22
N THR A 240 -16.87 13.84 29.53
CA THR A 240 -15.94 14.85 30.09
C THR A 240 -14.47 14.42 30.06
N ALA A 241 -14.19 13.14 29.82
CA ALA A 241 -12.82 12.60 29.80
C ALA A 241 -12.06 13.00 28.54
N TRP A 242 -12.71 13.54 27.53
CA TRP A 242 -12.09 13.93 26.26
C TRP A 242 -12.86 15.08 25.58
N ASP A 243 -12.21 15.77 24.65
CA ASP A 243 -12.81 16.78 23.78
C ASP A 243 -12.20 16.73 22.37
N TYR A 244 -12.95 17.17 21.36
CA TYR A 244 -12.36 17.49 20.07
C TYR A 244 -11.44 18.70 20.21
N THR A 245 -10.30 18.69 19.52
CA THR A 245 -9.29 19.76 19.65
C THR A 245 -9.74 21.09 19.06
N ASP A 246 -10.52 21.01 17.98
CA ASP A 246 -11.00 22.16 17.21
C ASP A 246 -12.18 21.77 16.29
N THR A 247 -12.62 22.72 15.47
CA THR A 247 -13.73 22.55 14.53
C THR A 247 -13.41 21.66 13.32
N SER A 248 -12.15 21.29 13.10
CA SER A 248 -11.78 20.33 12.05
C SER A 248 -12.15 18.90 12.41
N LEU A 249 -12.33 18.63 13.70
CA LEU A 249 -12.70 17.33 14.27
C LEU A 249 -11.76 16.19 13.84
N THR A 250 -10.48 16.52 13.65
CA THR A 250 -9.44 15.56 13.19
C THR A 250 -8.55 15.03 14.30
N ALA A 251 -8.78 15.46 15.55
CA ALA A 251 -8.08 14.98 16.72
C ALA A 251 -8.96 15.12 17.97
N ILE A 252 -8.68 14.30 18.97
CA ILE A 252 -9.24 14.45 20.32
C ILE A 252 -8.15 14.79 21.31
N LYS A 253 -8.52 15.55 22.33
CA LYS A 253 -7.70 15.80 23.51
C LYS A 253 -8.26 14.98 24.65
N LEU A 254 -7.42 14.20 25.30
CA LEU A 254 -7.78 13.44 26.48
C LEU A 254 -7.63 14.33 27.72
N ASN A 255 -8.69 14.44 28.49
CA ASN A 255 -8.77 15.28 29.69
C ASN A 255 -8.73 14.41 30.94
N PRO A 256 -7.56 14.20 31.56
CA PRO A 256 -7.47 13.43 32.79
C PRO A 256 -8.14 14.23 33.92
N THR A 257 -9.12 13.64 34.55
CA THR A 257 -9.85 14.26 35.65
C THR A 257 -9.40 13.77 37.03
N GLY A 258 -8.25 13.07 37.08
CA GLY A 258 -7.75 12.44 38.31
C GLY A 258 -8.50 11.18 38.75
N THR A 259 -9.70 10.97 38.24
CA THR A 259 -10.52 9.81 38.60
C THR A 259 -10.80 8.84 37.49
N ASN A 260 -10.48 9.19 36.22
CA ASN A 260 -10.89 8.39 35.07
C ASN A 260 -9.75 8.08 34.09
N PHE A 261 -8.63 8.77 34.19
CA PHE A 261 -7.56 8.66 33.23
C PHE A 261 -6.22 8.62 33.94
N GLY A 262 -5.59 7.46 34.00
CA GLY A 262 -4.37 7.28 34.73
C GLY A 262 -4.59 7.30 36.27
N ASP A 263 -5.80 7.01 36.72
CA ASP A 263 -6.13 7.04 38.15
C ASP A 263 -5.42 5.88 38.87
N PRO A 264 -4.64 6.15 39.92
CA PRO A 264 -4.00 5.08 40.67
C PRO A 264 -5.05 4.10 41.22
N GLY A 265 -4.99 2.86 40.79
CA GLY A 265 -5.94 1.82 41.18
C GLY A 265 -6.98 1.44 40.13
N VAL A 266 -7.09 2.20 39.02
CA VAL A 266 -7.90 1.79 37.85
C VAL A 266 -6.98 1.25 36.75
N PHE A 267 -6.02 2.03 36.23
CA PHE A 267 -5.13 1.61 35.16
C PHE A 267 -3.67 2.04 35.32
N GLY A 268 -3.32 2.82 36.31
CA GLY A 268 -2.04 3.50 36.33
C GLY A 268 -1.93 4.57 35.20
N PRO A 269 -0.73 5.02 34.86
CA PRO A 269 -0.53 6.07 33.86
C PRO A 269 -0.70 5.61 32.40
N SER A 270 -0.79 4.31 32.13
CA SER A 270 -0.87 3.73 30.79
C SER A 270 -2.17 2.92 30.59
N GLY A 271 -2.60 2.80 29.33
CA GLY A 271 -3.77 2.02 28.98
C GLY A 271 -3.99 1.94 27.47
N LEU A 272 -4.87 1.02 27.11
CA LEU A 272 -5.36 0.84 25.75
C LEU A 272 -6.69 1.57 25.63
N TYR A 273 -6.68 2.67 24.90
CA TYR A 273 -7.85 3.50 24.69
C TYR A 273 -8.47 3.19 23.35
N GLU A 274 -9.79 3.02 23.31
CA GLU A 274 -10.55 2.80 22.09
C GLU A 274 -11.58 3.92 21.94
N PHE A 275 -11.47 4.68 20.85
CA PHE A 275 -12.38 5.76 20.51
C PHE A 275 -13.20 5.37 19.28
N THR A 276 -14.49 5.13 19.51
CA THR A 276 -15.46 4.84 18.46
C THR A 276 -16.25 6.10 18.13
N TYR A 277 -16.35 6.46 16.86
CA TYR A 277 -17.04 7.69 16.44
C TYR A 277 -17.64 7.54 15.04
N THR A 278 -18.56 8.43 14.70
CA THR A 278 -19.04 8.54 13.32
C THR A 278 -18.06 9.40 12.51
N ALA A 279 -17.31 8.76 11.61
CA ALA A 279 -16.38 9.40 10.70
C ALA A 279 -17.06 9.87 9.41
N VAL A 280 -16.43 10.78 8.68
CA VAL A 280 -16.89 11.34 7.41
C VAL A 280 -15.76 11.36 6.36
N ASN A 281 -16.12 11.39 5.08
CA ASN A 281 -15.21 11.57 3.96
C ASN A 281 -14.14 10.46 3.87
N PRO A 282 -14.54 9.20 3.60
CA PRO A 282 -13.60 8.11 3.47
C PRO A 282 -12.66 8.33 2.27
N LYS A 283 -11.36 8.30 2.54
CA LYS A 283 -10.32 8.31 1.51
C LYS A 283 -10.17 6.93 0.89
N LEU A 284 -9.87 6.86 -0.40
CA LEU A 284 -9.63 5.60 -1.10
C LEU A 284 -8.25 5.04 -0.75
N ALA A 285 -8.12 4.51 0.46
CA ALA A 285 -6.84 4.02 0.97
C ALA A 285 -6.21 2.91 0.12
N GLY A 286 -7.03 2.05 -0.50
CA GLY A 286 -6.57 0.98 -1.39
C GLY A 286 -5.82 1.47 -2.64
N LEU A 287 -5.93 2.77 -3.01
CA LEU A 287 -5.11 3.35 -4.08
C LEU A 287 -3.61 3.33 -3.75
N GLY A 288 -3.22 3.26 -2.47
CA GLY A 288 -1.82 3.09 -2.10
C GLY A 288 -1.18 1.85 -2.73
N PHE A 289 -1.92 0.75 -2.90
CA PHE A 289 -1.44 -0.44 -3.61
C PHE A 289 -1.23 -0.19 -5.10
N ALA A 290 -2.16 0.53 -5.74
CA ALA A 290 -2.03 0.92 -7.13
C ALA A 290 -0.80 1.81 -7.35
N VAL A 291 -0.54 2.77 -6.45
CA VAL A 291 0.67 3.60 -6.46
C VAL A 291 1.94 2.73 -6.52
N LEU A 292 2.06 1.73 -5.64
CA LEU A 292 3.23 0.85 -5.60
C LEU A 292 3.42 0.08 -6.92
N ARG A 293 2.33 -0.47 -7.48
CA ARG A 293 2.31 -1.17 -8.76
C ARG A 293 2.74 -0.26 -9.91
N ASP A 294 2.11 0.90 -9.99
CA ASP A 294 2.24 1.80 -11.14
C ASP A 294 3.61 2.47 -11.18
N LEU A 295 4.17 2.87 -10.02
CA LEU A 295 5.53 3.39 -9.96
C LEU A 295 6.57 2.32 -10.35
N ALA A 296 6.43 1.09 -9.84
CA ALA A 296 7.30 -0.01 -10.22
C ALA A 296 7.28 -0.24 -11.74
N THR A 297 6.08 -0.27 -12.31
CA THR A 297 5.88 -0.46 -13.76
C THR A 297 6.47 0.71 -14.57
N PHE A 298 6.19 1.94 -14.16
CA PHE A 298 6.70 3.15 -14.82
C PHE A 298 8.23 3.18 -14.86
N PHE A 299 8.89 3.01 -13.72
CA PHE A 299 10.35 3.09 -13.66
C PHE A 299 11.04 1.95 -14.41
N ARG A 300 10.39 0.81 -14.59
CA ARG A 300 10.92 -0.31 -15.40
C ARG A 300 10.70 -0.12 -16.90
N GLU A 301 9.49 0.30 -17.31
CA GLU A 301 9.05 0.13 -18.69
C GLU A 301 8.91 1.42 -19.48
N ALA A 302 8.51 2.52 -18.81
CA ALA A 302 8.23 3.77 -19.51
C ALA A 302 9.53 4.46 -19.95
N LYS A 303 9.49 5.10 -21.11
CA LYS A 303 10.54 6.03 -21.57
C LYS A 303 10.29 7.44 -21.09
N THR A 304 9.04 7.86 -21.11
CA THR A 304 8.56 9.19 -20.72
C THR A 304 7.22 9.06 -20.01
N ASP A 305 6.80 10.10 -19.33
CA ASP A 305 5.41 10.31 -18.93
C ASP A 305 4.53 10.75 -20.13
N ASP A 306 3.26 11.02 -19.89
CA ASP A 306 2.31 11.45 -20.93
C ASP A 306 2.64 12.84 -21.51
N ASN A 307 3.39 13.66 -20.78
CA ASN A 307 3.85 14.99 -21.19
C ASN A 307 5.20 14.97 -21.92
N GLY A 308 5.78 13.78 -22.11
CA GLY A 308 7.10 13.62 -22.73
C GLY A 308 8.29 13.88 -21.80
N LYS A 309 8.07 14.06 -20.49
CA LYS A 309 9.16 14.16 -19.52
C LYS A 309 9.85 12.80 -19.38
N PRO A 310 11.17 12.73 -19.44
CA PRO A 310 11.90 11.46 -19.43
C PRO A 310 11.80 10.76 -18.08
N ASN A 311 11.61 9.44 -18.11
CA ASN A 311 11.82 8.58 -16.95
C ASN A 311 13.32 8.52 -16.62
N PRO A 312 13.76 8.92 -15.42
CA PRO A 312 15.19 8.92 -15.06
C PRO A 312 15.87 7.55 -15.14
N LEU A 313 15.12 6.46 -15.11
CA LEU A 313 15.62 5.08 -15.16
C LEU A 313 15.35 4.38 -16.49
N ALA A 314 14.84 5.06 -17.51
CA ALA A 314 14.46 4.46 -18.78
C ALA A 314 15.51 3.52 -19.35
N GLY A 315 15.14 2.23 -19.53
CA GLY A 315 16.04 1.20 -20.06
C GLY A 315 17.12 0.66 -19.11
N ASN A 316 17.16 1.13 -17.85
CA ASN A 316 18.17 0.76 -16.86
C ASN A 316 17.62 -0.08 -15.70
N VAL A 317 16.39 -0.55 -15.78
CA VAL A 317 15.78 -1.43 -14.77
C VAL A 317 15.33 -2.73 -15.42
N LYS A 318 15.93 -3.84 -14.98
CA LYS A 318 15.55 -5.20 -15.40
C LYS A 318 14.76 -5.92 -14.32
N PHE A 319 15.13 -5.73 -13.06
CA PHE A 319 14.48 -6.37 -11.90
C PHE A 319 14.14 -5.34 -10.84
N ILE A 320 13.00 -5.53 -10.20
CA ILE A 320 12.53 -4.72 -9.08
C ILE A 320 12.36 -5.62 -7.86
N TYR A 321 13.00 -5.23 -6.77
CA TYR A 321 12.85 -5.87 -5.46
C TYR A 321 12.28 -4.86 -4.49
N THR A 322 11.29 -5.22 -3.70
CA THR A 322 10.85 -4.36 -2.61
C THR A 322 11.56 -4.72 -1.33
N PHE A 323 11.79 -3.70 -0.51
CA PHE A 323 12.22 -3.83 0.87
C PHE A 323 11.24 -3.08 1.77
N CYS A 324 10.89 -3.68 2.89
CA CYS A 324 10.06 -3.06 3.91
C CYS A 324 10.49 -3.52 5.31
N SER A 325 10.15 -2.74 6.32
CA SER A 325 10.38 -3.08 7.72
C SER A 325 9.13 -2.82 8.56
N SER A 326 8.61 -3.86 9.22
CA SER A 326 7.46 -3.80 10.12
C SER A 326 6.13 -3.53 9.39
N GLN A 327 5.45 -2.41 9.65
CA GLN A 327 4.14 -2.07 9.10
C GLN A 327 4.04 -2.15 7.57
N PRO A 328 4.93 -1.56 6.77
CA PRO A 328 4.81 -1.61 5.32
C PRO A 328 4.96 -3.03 4.77
N CYS A 329 5.56 -3.95 5.51
CA CYS A 329 5.62 -5.35 5.07
C CYS A 329 4.26 -6.05 5.16
N ARG A 330 3.38 -5.60 6.06
CA ARG A 330 1.98 -6.07 6.09
C ARG A 330 1.25 -5.56 4.86
N THR A 331 1.48 -4.31 4.48
CA THR A 331 0.97 -3.75 3.21
C THR A 331 1.46 -4.56 2.01
N MET A 332 2.72 -5.00 1.99
CA MET A 332 3.22 -5.86 0.92
C MET A 332 2.60 -7.25 0.92
N ASN A 333 2.28 -7.81 2.08
CA ASN A 333 1.49 -9.05 2.15
C ASN A 333 0.09 -8.85 1.54
N ASP A 334 -0.58 -7.74 1.85
CA ASP A 334 -1.89 -7.39 1.29
C ASP A 334 -1.79 -7.08 -0.22
N PHE A 335 -0.72 -6.43 -0.67
CA PHE A 335 -0.44 -6.18 -2.09
C PHE A 335 -0.41 -7.50 -2.89
N VAL A 336 0.27 -8.51 -2.37
CA VAL A 336 0.32 -9.83 -3.01
C VAL A 336 -1.04 -10.53 -2.94
N LEU A 337 -1.68 -10.52 -1.78
CA LEU A 337 -2.99 -11.10 -1.54
C LEU A 337 -4.07 -10.56 -2.49
N LEU A 338 -4.11 -9.25 -2.66
CA LEU A 338 -5.11 -8.56 -3.48
C LEU A 338 -4.78 -8.62 -4.98
N GLY A 339 -3.65 -9.24 -5.38
CA GLY A 339 -3.27 -9.42 -6.78
C GLY A 339 -2.63 -8.21 -7.44
N PHE A 340 -2.22 -7.19 -6.70
CA PHE A 340 -1.63 -5.97 -7.27
C PHE A 340 -0.27 -6.20 -7.94
N ASN A 341 0.35 -7.38 -7.80
CA ASN A 341 1.58 -7.66 -8.54
C ASN A 341 1.36 -7.93 -10.04
N GLN A 342 0.13 -8.09 -10.46
CA GLN A 342 -0.23 -8.06 -11.87
C GLN A 342 -0.24 -6.62 -12.36
N ALA A 343 0.71 -6.26 -13.24
CA ALA A 343 0.67 -4.97 -13.90
C ALA A 343 -0.48 -4.93 -14.90
N GLU A 344 -1.20 -3.81 -14.97
CA GLU A 344 -2.23 -3.62 -15.98
C GLU A 344 -1.63 -3.68 -17.39
N HIS A 345 -2.43 -4.17 -18.33
CA HIS A 345 -2.03 -4.19 -19.73
C HIS A 345 -1.99 -2.75 -20.24
N ALA A 346 -0.80 -2.18 -20.38
CA ALA A 346 -0.66 -1.02 -21.23
C ALA A 346 -1.10 -1.42 -22.64
N LYS A 347 -2.28 -1.00 -23.05
CA LYS A 347 -2.69 -0.99 -24.46
C LYS A 347 -1.84 0.06 -25.15
N HIS A 348 -0.57 -0.25 -25.37
CA HIS A 348 0.35 0.65 -26.03
C HIS A 348 -0.19 1.03 -27.39
N ARG A 349 -0.47 2.30 -27.57
CA ARG A 349 -0.59 2.89 -28.90
C ARG A 349 0.75 2.73 -29.63
N GLY A 350 0.91 1.65 -30.35
CA GLY A 350 1.76 1.57 -31.53
C GLY A 350 3.26 1.36 -31.36
N HIS A 351 3.81 1.14 -30.19
CA HIS A 351 5.24 0.88 -30.05
C HIS A 351 5.50 -0.14 -28.95
N ASP A 352 5.51 -1.42 -29.29
CA ASP A 352 6.40 -2.43 -28.71
C ASP A 352 5.93 -3.85 -29.03
N ALA A 353 6.06 -4.22 -30.30
CA ALA A 353 6.04 -5.65 -30.69
C ALA A 353 7.33 -6.38 -30.34
N ASP A 354 8.30 -5.72 -29.69
CA ASP A 354 9.71 -6.15 -29.71
C ASP A 354 10.34 -6.47 -28.34
N ARG A 355 9.55 -6.60 -27.28
CA ARG A 355 10.06 -7.12 -26.00
C ARG A 355 9.49 -8.50 -25.67
N ARG A 356 9.87 -9.47 -26.47
CA ARG A 356 9.70 -10.89 -26.17
C ARG A 356 11.06 -11.44 -25.79
N ASP A 357 11.44 -11.40 -24.53
CA ASP A 357 12.63 -12.16 -24.14
C ASP A 357 12.76 -12.55 -22.67
N ASP A 358 11.68 -12.62 -21.92
CA ASP A 358 11.73 -13.19 -20.59
C ASP A 358 11.01 -14.55 -20.46
N GLY A 359 10.55 -15.12 -21.57
CA GLY A 359 9.85 -16.41 -21.61
C GLY A 359 8.43 -16.39 -21.01
N ARG A 360 7.91 -15.23 -20.65
CA ARG A 360 6.53 -15.08 -20.11
C ARG A 360 5.57 -14.75 -21.24
N ASN A 361 4.33 -15.23 -21.12
CA ASN A 361 3.26 -14.93 -22.08
C ASN A 361 2.98 -13.43 -22.11
N ALA A 362 2.66 -12.87 -23.27
CA ALA A 362 2.44 -11.44 -23.54
C ALA A 362 1.31 -10.76 -22.71
N GLY A 363 0.70 -11.48 -21.79
CA GLY A 363 -0.37 -11.03 -20.90
C GLY A 363 -0.01 -11.03 -19.40
N GLN A 364 1.20 -11.44 -19.04
CA GLN A 364 1.57 -11.66 -17.65
C GLN A 364 2.76 -10.80 -17.29
N ARG A 365 2.49 -9.56 -16.87
CA ARG A 365 3.53 -8.64 -16.42
C ARG A 365 3.51 -8.54 -14.90
N VAL A 366 4.68 -8.76 -14.30
CA VAL A 366 4.86 -8.55 -12.86
C VAL A 366 5.33 -7.14 -12.59
N ALA A 367 4.71 -6.46 -11.64
CA ALA A 367 5.18 -5.17 -11.18
C ALA A 367 6.51 -5.32 -10.39
N ILE A 368 6.60 -6.33 -9.54
CA ILE A 368 7.69 -6.56 -8.60
C ILE A 368 8.17 -8.00 -8.71
N ASP A 369 9.48 -8.22 -8.87
CA ASP A 369 10.10 -9.55 -9.04
C ASP A 369 10.33 -10.23 -7.70
N GLY A 370 10.60 -9.48 -6.64
CA GLY A 370 10.87 -10.04 -5.33
C GLY A 370 10.52 -9.10 -4.18
N VAL A 371 10.08 -9.69 -3.08
CA VAL A 371 9.66 -8.98 -1.87
C VAL A 371 10.54 -9.43 -0.72
N LEU A 372 11.22 -8.48 -0.07
CA LEU A 372 12.02 -8.69 1.12
C LEU A 372 11.31 -8.05 2.32
N ASN A 373 10.63 -8.88 3.11
CA ASN A 373 9.89 -8.50 4.30
C ASN A 373 10.73 -8.67 5.57
N TRP A 374 10.93 -7.58 6.30
CA TRP A 374 11.64 -7.59 7.58
C TRP A 374 10.68 -7.30 8.72
N LYS A 375 10.47 -8.27 9.62
CA LYS A 375 9.57 -8.17 10.77
C LYS A 375 8.11 -7.89 10.40
N ALA A 376 7.58 -8.64 9.45
CA ALA A 376 6.23 -8.43 8.96
C ALA A 376 5.15 -9.05 9.85
N GLY A 377 5.36 -10.26 10.34
CA GLY A 377 4.26 -11.10 10.82
C GLY A 377 3.32 -11.49 9.67
N ALA A 378 2.23 -12.16 9.98
CA ALA A 378 1.10 -12.25 9.08
C ALA A 378 0.30 -10.94 9.15
N SER A 379 -0.46 -10.64 8.13
CA SER A 379 -1.30 -9.46 8.15
C SER A 379 -2.73 -9.77 7.74
N GLY A 380 -3.66 -9.06 8.31
CA GLY A 380 -4.98 -8.89 7.76
C GLY A 380 -4.99 -7.65 6.87
N ILE A 381 -6.03 -7.45 6.09
CA ILE A 381 -6.18 -6.33 5.16
C ILE A 381 -5.98 -5.00 5.89
N TYR A 382 -4.87 -4.32 5.59
CA TYR A 382 -4.39 -3.21 6.39
C TYR A 382 -4.95 -1.85 5.97
N MET A 383 -5.12 -1.59 4.67
CA MET A 383 -5.45 -0.26 4.14
C MET A 383 -6.66 -0.22 3.20
N ASN A 384 -7.33 -1.32 2.97
CA ASN A 384 -8.39 -1.40 1.96
C ASN A 384 -9.79 -1.39 2.58
N TYR A 385 -10.12 -0.35 3.32
CA TYR A 385 -11.43 -0.17 3.95
C TYR A 385 -12.04 1.17 3.62
N ARG A 386 -13.36 1.27 3.77
CA ARG A 386 -14.08 2.54 3.65
C ARG A 386 -13.65 3.54 4.72
N PHE A 387 -13.61 3.11 5.97
CA PHE A 387 -13.00 3.83 7.07
C PHE A 387 -11.94 2.91 7.64
N ALA A 388 -10.69 3.14 7.23
CA ALA A 388 -9.57 2.35 7.74
C ALA A 388 -9.54 2.47 9.26
N GLN A 389 -9.45 1.34 9.91
CA GLN A 389 -9.26 1.30 11.35
C GLN A 389 -7.76 1.10 11.58
N PRO A 390 -7.04 2.07 12.10
CA PRO A 390 -5.63 1.93 12.38
C PRO A 390 -5.41 1.03 13.61
N THR A 391 -5.94 -0.17 13.56
CA THR A 391 -5.75 -1.14 14.62
C THR A 391 -4.38 -1.75 14.51
N ARG A 392 -3.42 -1.17 15.18
CA ARG A 392 -2.06 -1.71 15.25
C ARG A 392 -1.99 -2.96 16.11
N THR A 393 -2.82 -3.03 17.12
CA THR A 393 -2.77 -4.04 18.18
C THR A 393 -4.05 -4.83 18.28
N HIS A 394 -5.20 -4.21 18.13
CA HIS A 394 -6.48 -4.86 18.33
C HIS A 394 -6.70 -6.05 17.40
N ARG A 395 -6.42 -5.90 16.11
CA ARG A 395 -6.50 -7.02 15.15
C ARG A 395 -5.55 -8.16 15.44
N GLN A 396 -4.37 -7.86 15.95
CA GLN A 396 -3.41 -8.91 16.31
C GLN A 396 -3.91 -9.74 17.49
N HIS A 397 -4.70 -9.15 18.38
CA HIS A 397 -5.35 -9.88 19.48
C HIS A 397 -6.59 -10.63 19.03
N ILE A 398 -7.40 -10.03 18.16
CA ILE A 398 -8.54 -10.74 17.57
C ILE A 398 -8.03 -11.93 16.76
N ALA A 399 -6.98 -11.77 15.97
CA ALA A 399 -6.37 -12.86 15.22
C ALA A 399 -5.82 -13.99 16.11
N ARG A 400 -5.42 -13.70 17.31
CA ARG A 400 -5.00 -14.72 18.28
C ARG A 400 -6.16 -15.63 18.70
N TRP A 401 -7.38 -15.08 18.79
CA TRP A 401 -8.58 -15.80 19.21
C TRP A 401 -9.45 -16.24 18.03
N TYR A 402 -9.39 -15.47 16.92
CA TYR A 402 -10.19 -15.65 15.72
C TYR A 402 -9.29 -15.43 14.48
N PRO A 403 -8.49 -16.43 14.09
CA PRO A 403 -7.60 -16.28 12.93
C PRO A 403 -8.35 -15.90 11.66
N GLU A 404 -9.64 -16.25 11.57
CA GLU A 404 -10.51 -15.94 10.43
C GLU A 404 -10.68 -14.43 10.19
N VAL A 405 -10.54 -13.59 11.21
CA VAL A 405 -10.64 -12.11 11.06
C VAL A 405 -9.53 -11.54 10.19
N GLN A 406 -8.41 -12.24 10.08
CA GLN A 406 -7.29 -11.83 9.21
C GLN A 406 -7.25 -12.62 7.91
N PHE A 407 -8.34 -13.29 7.57
CA PHE A 407 -8.47 -14.07 6.35
C PHE A 407 -8.31 -13.20 5.07
N PRO A 408 -7.62 -13.68 4.05
CA PRO A 408 -6.70 -14.80 4.02
C PRO A 408 -5.26 -14.33 4.30
N PHE A 409 -4.71 -14.67 5.45
CA PHE A 409 -3.40 -14.19 5.91
C PHE A 409 -2.29 -15.25 5.78
N ALA A 410 -2.67 -16.49 5.51
CA ALA A 410 -1.74 -17.62 5.38
C ALA A 410 -1.40 -17.92 3.93
N ASP A 411 -0.25 -18.55 3.70
CA ASP A 411 0.13 -19.05 2.37
C ASP A 411 -0.65 -20.32 2.00
N GLY A 412 -1.17 -21.05 2.99
CA GLY A 412 -2.09 -22.16 2.81
C GLY A 412 -3.52 -21.70 2.51
N MET A 413 -4.28 -22.60 1.88
CA MET A 413 -5.71 -22.38 1.66
C MET A 413 -6.47 -22.48 2.99
N LEU A 414 -7.19 -21.44 3.34
CA LEU A 414 -8.04 -21.37 4.52
C LEU A 414 -9.49 -21.18 4.14
N HIS A 415 -10.38 -21.80 4.90
CA HIS A 415 -11.81 -21.56 4.81
C HIS A 415 -12.26 -20.60 5.89
N ASP A 416 -12.82 -19.45 5.50
CA ASP A 416 -13.45 -18.53 6.44
C ASP A 416 -14.89 -18.95 6.73
N SER A 417 -15.17 -19.30 7.98
CA SER A 417 -16.49 -19.74 8.42
C SER A 417 -17.55 -18.62 8.41
N VAL A 418 -17.15 -17.34 8.36
CA VAL A 418 -18.06 -16.20 8.36
C VAL A 418 -18.48 -15.80 6.96
N THR A 419 -17.51 -15.67 6.05
CA THR A 419 -17.76 -15.27 4.66
C THR A 419 -17.96 -16.47 3.74
N HIS A 420 -17.69 -17.70 4.22
CA HIS A 420 -17.70 -18.94 3.46
C HIS A 420 -16.76 -18.93 2.24
N GLN A 421 -15.75 -18.06 2.26
CA GLN A 421 -14.72 -18.03 1.24
C GLN A 421 -13.58 -18.98 1.60
N THR A 422 -12.95 -19.54 0.57
CA THR A 422 -11.71 -20.32 0.71
C THR A 422 -10.65 -19.67 -0.14
N ASP A 423 -9.57 -19.20 0.47
CA ASP A 423 -8.51 -18.49 -0.21
C ASP A 423 -7.18 -18.64 0.53
N GLY A 424 -6.09 -18.23 -0.11
CA GLY A 424 -4.74 -18.12 0.44
C GLY A 424 -4.04 -16.89 -0.09
N ARG A 425 -3.06 -16.39 0.67
CA ARG A 425 -2.36 -15.13 0.33
C ARG A 425 -1.76 -15.13 -1.08
N LEU A 426 -1.34 -16.25 -1.59
CA LEU A 426 -0.69 -16.38 -2.90
C LEU A 426 -1.64 -16.72 -4.04
N ASP A 427 -2.92 -16.90 -3.78
CA ASP A 427 -3.86 -17.42 -4.78
C ASP A 427 -4.09 -16.45 -5.94
N ALA A 428 -4.24 -15.16 -5.68
CA ALA A 428 -4.42 -14.16 -6.72
C ALA A 428 -3.22 -14.13 -7.67
N CYS A 429 -2.01 -14.09 -7.13
CA CYS A 429 -0.81 -14.05 -7.95
C CYS A 429 -0.52 -15.40 -8.65
N ARG A 430 -0.91 -16.54 -8.07
CA ARG A 430 -0.81 -17.87 -8.70
C ARG A 430 -1.74 -17.98 -9.92
N ARG A 431 -2.99 -17.53 -9.78
CA ARG A 431 -3.93 -17.52 -10.90
C ARG A 431 -3.47 -16.68 -12.09
N SER A 432 -2.74 -15.60 -11.82
CA SER A 432 -2.22 -14.69 -12.84
C SER A 432 -0.76 -14.95 -13.24
N ASP A 433 -0.09 -15.93 -12.63
CA ASP A 433 1.35 -16.23 -12.78
C ASP A 433 2.24 -14.99 -12.53
N THR A 434 1.86 -14.18 -11.53
CA THR A 434 2.57 -12.95 -11.17
C THR A 434 3.13 -12.97 -9.75
N CYS A 435 3.26 -14.15 -9.13
CA CYS A 435 3.83 -14.25 -7.79
C CYS A 435 5.27 -13.75 -7.75
N PRO A 436 5.58 -12.77 -6.87
CA PRO A 436 6.96 -12.37 -6.64
C PRO A 436 7.72 -13.44 -5.86
N LYS A 437 9.04 -13.43 -5.91
CA LYS A 437 9.86 -14.19 -4.95
C LYS A 437 9.75 -13.53 -3.59
N ILE A 438 9.33 -14.26 -2.56
CA ILE A 438 9.14 -13.71 -1.22
C ILE A 438 10.22 -14.22 -0.29
N PHE A 439 10.97 -13.30 0.32
CA PHE A 439 11.88 -13.55 1.42
C PHE A 439 11.34 -12.84 2.66
N GLN A 440 11.13 -13.58 3.75
CA GLN A 440 10.56 -13.04 4.97
C GLN A 440 11.41 -13.41 6.18
N ALA A 441 11.76 -12.40 6.99
CA ALA A 441 12.43 -12.58 8.27
C ALA A 441 11.54 -12.01 9.38
N ASN A 442 11.20 -12.85 10.36
CA ASN A 442 10.38 -12.47 11.51
C ASN A 442 11.20 -12.58 12.80
N SER A 443 10.95 -11.70 13.76
CA SER A 443 11.35 -11.93 15.15
C SER A 443 10.42 -12.96 15.81
N ALA A 444 10.76 -13.42 17.00
CA ALA A 444 9.89 -14.33 17.75
C ALA A 444 8.50 -13.70 18.01
N ASN A 445 8.45 -12.38 18.22
CA ASN A 445 7.19 -11.68 18.41
C ASN A 445 6.32 -11.68 17.15
N GLU A 446 6.88 -11.40 15.97
CA GLU A 446 6.14 -11.47 14.73
C GLU A 446 5.71 -12.90 14.38
N TYR A 447 6.56 -13.87 14.67
CA TYR A 447 6.28 -15.27 14.38
C TYR A 447 5.12 -15.82 15.21
N TRP A 448 5.17 -15.59 16.55
CA TRP A 448 4.20 -16.16 17.48
C TRP A 448 2.99 -15.24 17.76
N ALA A 449 3.26 -13.97 18.10
CA ALA A 449 2.21 -13.07 18.52
C ALA A 449 1.48 -12.38 17.38
N LYS A 450 2.11 -12.32 16.19
CA LYS A 450 1.55 -11.70 14.99
C LYS A 450 1.27 -12.71 13.88
N ALA A 451 1.01 -13.95 14.27
CA ALA A 451 0.62 -15.05 13.40
C ALA A 451 1.56 -15.33 12.20
N GLY A 452 2.82 -14.87 12.26
CA GLY A 452 3.81 -15.10 11.20
C GLY A 452 4.09 -16.58 10.93
N SER A 453 3.78 -17.47 11.89
CA SER A 453 3.83 -18.93 11.71
C SER A 453 2.94 -19.41 10.57
N LEU A 454 1.79 -18.76 10.34
CA LEU A 454 0.83 -19.14 9.29
C LEU A 454 1.32 -18.88 7.85
N LEU A 455 2.51 -18.31 7.71
CA LEU A 455 3.21 -18.27 6.43
C LEU A 455 3.94 -19.59 6.10
N THR A 456 4.05 -20.49 7.08
CA THR A 456 4.74 -21.77 6.96
C THR A 456 3.93 -22.96 7.50
N THR A 457 2.88 -22.68 8.27
CA THR A 457 2.01 -23.70 8.87
C THR A 457 0.53 -23.43 8.55
N ASP A 458 -0.30 -24.45 8.65
CA ASP A 458 -1.76 -24.28 8.67
C ASP A 458 -2.25 -23.81 10.06
N THR A 459 -3.57 -23.61 10.20
CA THR A 459 -4.19 -23.22 11.48
C THR A 459 -4.18 -24.31 12.55
N GLN A 460 -3.79 -25.53 12.21
CA GLN A 460 -3.65 -26.66 13.11
C GLN A 460 -2.19 -26.91 13.51
N GLY A 461 -1.26 -26.11 12.95
CA GLY A 461 0.16 -26.18 13.25
C GLY A 461 0.94 -27.21 12.41
N HIS A 462 0.34 -27.76 11.36
CA HIS A 462 1.07 -28.62 10.43
C HIS A 462 1.86 -27.77 9.46
N ASP A 463 3.08 -28.20 9.12
CA ASP A 463 3.89 -27.53 8.11
C ASP A 463 3.22 -27.57 6.74
N LEU A 464 3.22 -26.42 6.04
CA LEU A 464 2.80 -26.34 4.64
C LEU A 464 3.86 -26.99 3.75
N ASP A 465 3.42 -27.80 2.78
CA ASP A 465 4.31 -28.32 1.73
C ASP A 465 4.64 -27.21 0.73
N LEU A 466 5.65 -26.43 1.09
CA LEU A 466 6.06 -25.27 0.31
C LEU A 466 6.78 -25.66 -1.00
N ASP A 467 7.24 -26.91 -1.14
CA ASP A 467 8.00 -27.39 -2.31
C ASP A 467 7.11 -27.92 -3.46
N ARG A 468 5.83 -28.22 -3.19
CA ARG A 468 4.91 -28.81 -4.19
C ARG A 468 4.12 -27.82 -5.01
N THR A 469 4.22 -26.54 -4.76
CA THR A 469 3.52 -25.51 -5.54
C THR A 469 4.47 -24.83 -6.51
N PRO A 470 4.38 -25.12 -7.82
CA PRO A 470 5.26 -24.49 -8.83
C PRO A 470 4.86 -23.04 -9.12
N PRO A 471 5.82 -22.17 -9.39
CA PRO A 471 7.15 -22.15 -8.81
C PRO A 471 7.12 -21.44 -7.47
N MET A 472 7.32 -22.16 -6.40
CA MET A 472 7.53 -21.56 -5.11
C MET A 472 8.70 -20.57 -5.20
N CYS A 473 8.36 -19.34 -5.28
CA CYS A 473 9.26 -18.24 -5.12
C CYS A 473 9.37 -17.81 -3.66
N GLY A 474 9.22 -18.71 -2.71
CA GLY A 474 9.31 -18.41 -1.29
C GLY A 474 10.50 -19.11 -0.64
N ILE A 475 11.54 -18.38 -0.29
CA ILE A 475 12.44 -18.81 0.76
C ILE A 475 11.97 -18.08 2.02
N THR A 476 11.16 -18.74 2.83
CA THR A 476 10.77 -18.22 4.14
C THR A 476 11.90 -18.57 5.12
N CYS A 477 12.77 -17.61 5.44
CA CYS A 477 13.73 -17.74 6.52
C CYS A 477 13.15 -17.11 7.79
N SER A 478 12.48 -17.91 8.62
CA SER A 478 12.13 -17.49 9.97
C SER A 478 13.32 -17.78 10.89
N ARG A 479 14.08 -16.77 11.25
CA ARG A 479 15.06 -16.86 12.31
C ARG A 479 14.43 -16.39 13.60
N ALA A 480 14.07 -17.31 14.47
CA ALA A 480 13.79 -16.98 15.86
C ALA A 480 15.11 -16.46 16.49
N SER A 481 15.25 -15.14 16.61
CA SER A 481 16.33 -14.60 17.43
C SER A 481 16.00 -14.95 18.88
N ARG A 482 16.79 -15.84 19.49
CA ARG A 482 16.78 -16.05 20.94
C ARG A 482 17.06 -14.68 21.58
N MET A 483 16.07 -14.11 22.24
CA MET A 483 16.34 -13.16 23.31
C MET A 483 16.99 -13.96 24.42
N VAL A 484 18.31 -13.86 24.56
CA VAL A 484 19.02 -14.21 25.78
C VAL A 484 18.55 -13.16 26.79
N ARG A 485 17.62 -13.53 27.67
CA ARG A 485 17.38 -12.74 28.87
C ARG A 485 18.64 -12.96 29.72
N ASP A 486 19.39 -11.92 29.95
CA ASP A 486 20.32 -11.92 31.06
C ASP A 486 19.55 -12.27 32.35
N PRO A 487 20.03 -13.22 33.16
CA PRO A 487 19.38 -13.48 34.42
C PRO A 487 19.47 -12.22 35.30
N PRO A 488 18.45 -11.93 36.10
CA PRO A 488 18.53 -10.81 37.04
C PRO A 488 19.75 -10.97 37.91
N ARG A 489 20.62 -9.97 37.92
CA ARG A 489 21.72 -9.92 38.92
C ARG A 489 21.05 -9.73 40.27
N LEU A 490 21.30 -10.71 41.17
CA LEU A 490 21.00 -10.63 42.58
C LEU A 490 21.82 -9.52 43.23
#